data_8739ca9b926e0b61938d7644ec51e6b5
#
_entry.id   8739ca9b926e0b61938d7644ec51e6b5
#
_cell.length_a   1.000
_cell.length_b   1.000
_cell.length_c   1.000
_cell.angle_alpha   90.00
_cell.angle_beta   90.00
_cell.angle_gamma   90.00
#
_symmetry.space_group_name_H-M   'P 1'
#
loop_
_entity.id
_entity.type
_entity.pdbx_description
1 polymer ?
#
loop_
_entity_poly.entity_id
_entity_poly.type
_entity_poly.pdbx_seq_one_letter_code
_entity_poly.pdbx_strand_id
1 'polypeptide(L)'
;PSRLRECDYAPVVLFFKGKANLNALHISNMVGTRNATDYGKHICVSFLQELQMQCPDVLVVSGLAYGIDINAHRSALSVELPTVGVLAHGLDRIYPSLHRKTAIDMLRQGGLLTEFPVGTTPDKHNFISRNRIVAGMCDATIVVESAAKGGSLITAELAESYHRDCFAFPGRVTDEYSKGCNQLIRDSKASLLLSAEDLVEAMGWTLDSHPAKVENVQRSLFLELTEE
;
A
#
# COMPACT_ATOMS: atom_id res chain seq x y z
N PRO A 1 -3.19 -2.36 13.75
CA PRO A 1 -2.43 -1.29 13.09
C PRO A 1 -2.90 0.09 13.54
N SER A 2 -1.96 0.96 13.93
CA SER A 2 -2.28 2.30 14.46
C SER A 2 -3.03 3.16 13.42
N ARG A 3 -2.54 3.15 12.17
CA ARG A 3 -3.14 3.92 11.06
C ARG A 3 -4.64 3.64 10.86
N LEU A 4 -5.07 2.39 11.05
CA LEU A 4 -6.50 2.05 10.92
C LEU A 4 -7.38 2.64 12.02
N ARG A 5 -6.83 2.96 13.20
CA ARG A 5 -7.62 3.57 14.29
C ARG A 5 -8.03 5.00 13.98
N GLU A 6 -7.32 5.64 13.06
CA GLU A 6 -7.56 7.02 12.61
C GLU A 6 -8.60 7.10 11.49
N CYS A 7 -9.01 5.94 10.95
CA CYS A 7 -9.94 5.87 9.83
C CYS A 7 -11.38 5.71 10.31
N ASP A 8 -12.30 6.36 9.62
CA ASP A 8 -13.72 6.06 9.72
C ASP A 8 -13.96 4.60 9.34
N TYR A 9 -14.87 3.94 10.05
CA TYR A 9 -15.18 2.52 9.84
C TYR A 9 -14.01 1.55 10.05
N ALA A 10 -13.10 1.88 10.98
CA ALA A 10 -12.03 0.96 11.38
C ALA A 10 -12.61 -0.40 11.82
N PRO A 11 -11.98 -1.53 11.44
CA PRO A 11 -12.44 -2.84 11.86
C PRO A 11 -12.27 -3.01 13.38
N VAL A 12 -13.28 -3.55 14.05
CA VAL A 12 -13.26 -3.80 15.50
C VAL A 12 -12.28 -4.93 15.83
N VAL A 13 -12.20 -5.95 14.97
CA VAL A 13 -11.34 -7.11 15.13
C VAL A 13 -10.60 -7.38 13.84
N LEU A 14 -9.33 -7.73 13.96
CA LEU A 14 -8.50 -8.20 12.87
C LEU A 14 -7.85 -9.54 13.22
N PHE A 15 -7.89 -10.47 12.29
CA PHE A 15 -7.19 -11.74 12.38
C PHE A 15 -5.94 -11.66 11.51
N PHE A 16 -4.79 -11.95 12.09
CA PHE A 16 -3.51 -11.88 11.39
C PHE A 16 -2.73 -13.19 11.53
N LYS A 17 -2.12 -13.61 10.44
CA LYS A 17 -1.18 -14.75 10.41
C LYS A 17 0.05 -14.35 9.61
N GLY A 18 1.21 -14.29 10.24
CA GLY A 18 2.47 -13.90 9.61
C GLY A 18 3.44 -13.31 10.61
N LYS A 19 4.49 -12.66 10.07
CA LYS A 19 5.58 -12.08 10.86
C LYS A 19 5.75 -10.56 10.65
N ALA A 20 5.06 -9.96 9.68
CA ALA A 20 5.21 -8.54 9.37
C ALA A 20 4.81 -7.66 10.56
N ASN A 21 5.56 -6.59 10.75
CA ASN A 21 5.17 -5.51 11.64
C ASN A 21 4.09 -4.66 10.95
N LEU A 22 2.82 -4.79 11.39
CA LEU A 22 1.70 -4.03 10.84
C LEU A 22 1.72 -2.53 11.23
N ASN A 23 2.69 -2.10 12.03
CA ASN A 23 3.00 -0.71 12.35
C ASN A 23 4.41 -0.34 11.86
N ALA A 24 4.86 -0.92 10.74
CA ALA A 24 6.10 -0.52 10.08
C ALA A 24 6.12 1.00 9.85
N LEU A 25 7.33 1.57 9.81
CA LEU A 25 7.50 3.01 9.63
C LEU A 25 6.91 3.47 8.30
N HIS A 26 7.14 2.69 7.25
CA HIS A 26 6.67 2.98 5.90
C HIS A 26 5.77 1.84 5.41
N ILE A 27 4.55 2.14 5.02
CA ILE A 27 3.60 1.17 4.50
C ILE A 27 2.97 1.73 3.22
N SER A 28 3.16 1.04 2.10
CA SER A 28 2.48 1.36 0.85
C SER A 28 1.57 0.23 0.40
N ASN A 29 0.47 0.55 -0.28
CA ASN A 29 -0.26 -0.48 -1.01
C ASN A 29 -0.09 -0.31 -2.52
N MET A 30 -0.11 -1.44 -3.22
CA MET A 30 -0.15 -1.49 -4.68
C MET A 30 -1.43 -2.20 -5.10
N VAL A 31 -2.24 -1.51 -5.90
CA VAL A 31 -3.53 -2.01 -6.37
C VAL A 31 -3.72 -1.75 -7.86
N GLY A 32 -4.64 -2.49 -8.48
CA GLY A 32 -4.93 -2.26 -9.88
C GLY A 32 -5.93 -3.24 -10.46
N THR A 33 -5.96 -3.28 -11.78
CA THR A 33 -6.84 -4.16 -12.55
C THR A 33 -6.55 -5.64 -12.27
N ARG A 34 -7.60 -6.46 -12.30
CA ARG A 34 -7.45 -7.93 -12.25
C ARG A 34 -6.87 -8.53 -13.53
N ASN A 35 -6.89 -7.76 -14.62
CA ASN A 35 -6.35 -8.12 -15.93
C ASN A 35 -5.08 -7.33 -16.22
N ALA A 36 -4.05 -7.50 -15.37
CA ALA A 36 -2.78 -6.81 -15.53
C ALA A 36 -2.18 -7.09 -16.91
N THR A 37 -1.79 -6.03 -17.60
CA THR A 37 -1.04 -6.12 -18.86
C THR A 37 0.42 -6.43 -18.59
N ASP A 38 1.21 -6.69 -19.64
CA ASP A 38 2.66 -6.87 -19.46
C ASP A 38 3.33 -5.58 -18.97
N TYR A 39 2.79 -4.41 -19.32
CA TYR A 39 3.22 -3.13 -18.79
C TYR A 39 3.02 -3.06 -17.26
N GLY A 40 1.83 -3.34 -16.76
CA GLY A 40 1.56 -3.32 -15.32
C GLY A 40 2.36 -4.35 -14.53
N LYS A 41 2.58 -5.55 -15.11
CA LYS A 41 3.45 -6.57 -14.50
C LYS A 41 4.90 -6.08 -14.42
N HIS A 42 5.39 -5.45 -15.49
CA HIS A 42 6.74 -4.89 -15.53
C HIS A 42 6.91 -3.79 -14.47
N ILE A 43 5.95 -2.87 -14.37
CA ILE A 43 5.96 -1.85 -13.31
C ILE A 43 6.04 -2.48 -11.92
N CYS A 44 5.23 -3.51 -11.62
CA CYS A 44 5.31 -4.17 -10.32
C CYS A 44 6.72 -4.68 -10.00
N VAL A 45 7.42 -5.22 -11.01
CA VAL A 45 8.78 -5.76 -10.83
C VAL A 45 9.80 -4.63 -10.66
N SER A 46 9.88 -3.71 -11.63
CA SER A 46 10.90 -2.65 -11.64
C SER A 46 10.74 -1.71 -10.44
N PHE A 47 9.51 -1.27 -10.18
CA PHE A 47 9.23 -0.36 -9.08
C PHE A 47 9.60 -0.95 -7.72
N LEU A 48 9.25 -2.22 -7.44
CA LEU A 48 9.57 -2.83 -6.15
C LEU A 48 11.04 -3.20 -6.02
N GLN A 49 11.76 -3.45 -7.13
CA GLN A 49 13.21 -3.57 -7.13
C GLN A 49 13.89 -2.24 -6.76
N GLU A 50 13.47 -1.15 -7.36
CA GLU A 50 13.98 0.19 -7.05
C GLU A 50 13.62 0.61 -5.61
N LEU A 51 12.37 0.35 -5.19
CA LEU A 51 11.89 0.70 -3.85
C LEU A 51 12.65 -0.05 -2.76
N GLN A 52 12.98 -1.32 -2.98
CA GLN A 52 13.79 -2.12 -2.05
C GLN A 52 15.19 -1.52 -1.84
N MET A 53 15.80 -0.98 -2.90
CA MET A 53 17.12 -0.36 -2.80
C MET A 53 17.08 0.96 -2.02
N GLN A 54 15.97 1.70 -2.08
CA GLN A 54 15.83 3.02 -1.45
C GLN A 54 15.18 2.95 -0.07
N CYS A 55 14.24 2.02 0.13
CA CYS A 55 13.45 1.88 1.35
C CYS A 55 13.25 0.38 1.68
N PRO A 56 14.31 -0.33 2.15
CA PRO A 56 14.28 -1.78 2.36
C PRO A 56 13.30 -2.24 3.45
N ASP A 57 12.84 -1.33 4.30
CA ASP A 57 11.91 -1.63 5.41
C ASP A 57 10.43 -1.39 5.05
N VAL A 58 10.13 -1.00 3.82
CA VAL A 58 8.75 -0.73 3.42
C VAL A 58 7.91 -1.99 3.44
N LEU A 59 6.74 -1.92 4.09
CA LEU A 59 5.74 -2.98 4.06
C LEU A 59 4.83 -2.76 2.84
N VAL A 60 4.80 -3.74 1.95
CA VAL A 60 3.92 -3.74 0.77
C VAL A 60 2.59 -4.42 1.10
N VAL A 61 1.49 -3.73 0.91
CA VAL A 61 0.14 -4.24 1.17
C VAL A 61 -0.64 -4.37 -0.13
N SER A 62 -1.42 -5.42 -0.27
CA SER A 62 -2.37 -5.57 -1.38
C SER A 62 -3.48 -6.56 -1.03
N GLY A 63 -4.36 -6.83 -1.99
CA GLY A 63 -5.56 -7.64 -1.75
C GLY A 63 -5.46 -9.12 -2.10
N LEU A 64 -4.32 -9.60 -2.58
CA LEU A 64 -4.13 -10.97 -3.07
C LEU A 64 -5.08 -11.34 -4.24
N ALA A 65 -5.68 -10.36 -4.93
CA ALA A 65 -6.54 -10.56 -6.08
C ALA A 65 -5.73 -10.93 -7.34
N TYR A 66 -6.42 -11.30 -8.43
CA TYR A 66 -5.79 -11.44 -9.74
C TYR A 66 -5.17 -10.12 -10.20
N GLY A 67 -4.26 -10.18 -11.18
CA GLY A 67 -3.68 -9.03 -11.85
C GLY A 67 -2.63 -8.32 -11.01
N ILE A 68 -2.79 -7.03 -10.77
CA ILE A 68 -1.77 -6.20 -10.11
C ILE A 68 -1.47 -6.70 -8.70
N ASP A 69 -2.48 -7.03 -7.89
CA ASP A 69 -2.28 -7.44 -6.49
C ASP A 69 -1.31 -8.62 -6.36
N ILE A 70 -1.55 -9.70 -7.12
CA ILE A 70 -0.69 -10.88 -7.05
C ILE A 70 0.71 -10.62 -7.60
N ASN A 71 0.85 -9.76 -8.63
CA ASN A 71 2.14 -9.39 -9.17
C ASN A 71 2.92 -8.51 -8.17
N ALA A 72 2.27 -7.59 -7.48
CA ALA A 72 2.87 -6.82 -6.39
C ALA A 72 3.42 -7.73 -5.29
N HIS A 73 2.63 -8.70 -4.80
CA HIS A 73 3.09 -9.65 -3.79
C HIS A 73 4.28 -10.50 -4.27
N ARG A 74 4.23 -11.03 -5.49
CA ARG A 74 5.32 -11.85 -6.04
C ARG A 74 6.60 -11.03 -6.23
N SER A 75 6.47 -9.80 -6.72
CA SER A 75 7.61 -8.89 -6.89
C SER A 75 8.21 -8.51 -5.54
N ALA A 76 7.39 -8.18 -4.53
CA ALA A 76 7.87 -7.90 -3.17
C ALA A 76 8.62 -9.10 -2.58
N LEU A 77 8.08 -10.33 -2.71
CA LEU A 77 8.75 -11.54 -2.26
C LEU A 77 10.07 -11.79 -2.97
N SER A 78 10.17 -11.49 -4.27
CA SER A 78 11.40 -11.71 -5.06
C SER A 78 12.56 -10.79 -4.67
N VAL A 79 12.26 -9.65 -4.05
CA VAL A 79 13.24 -8.67 -3.56
C VAL A 79 13.29 -8.60 -2.03
N GLU A 80 12.74 -9.62 -1.36
CA GLU A 80 12.73 -9.76 0.10
C GLU A 80 12.01 -8.64 0.88
N LEU A 81 11.16 -7.85 0.22
CA LEU A 81 10.29 -6.90 0.90
C LEU A 81 9.15 -7.62 1.64
N PRO A 82 8.86 -7.25 2.89
CA PRO A 82 7.72 -7.80 3.61
C PRO A 82 6.41 -7.42 2.90
N THR A 83 5.49 -8.39 2.76
CA THR A 83 4.23 -8.13 2.08
C THR A 83 3.05 -8.76 2.78
N VAL A 84 1.94 -8.01 2.93
CA VAL A 84 0.72 -8.44 3.62
C VAL A 84 -0.46 -8.44 2.66
N GLY A 85 -1.08 -9.61 2.55
CA GLY A 85 -2.34 -9.78 1.82
C GLY A 85 -3.54 -9.54 2.73
N VAL A 86 -4.33 -8.53 2.44
CA VAL A 86 -5.61 -8.31 3.11
C VAL A 86 -6.68 -9.13 2.40
N LEU A 87 -7.38 -10.01 3.12
CA LEU A 87 -8.31 -10.96 2.54
C LEU A 87 -9.76 -10.53 2.72
N ALA A 88 -10.62 -10.95 1.79
CA ALA A 88 -12.07 -10.73 1.83
C ALA A 88 -12.83 -11.99 2.31
N HIS A 89 -12.17 -12.82 3.11
CA HIS A 89 -12.68 -14.10 3.64
C HIS A 89 -11.86 -14.51 4.87
N GLY A 90 -12.26 -15.57 5.55
CA GLY A 90 -11.55 -16.10 6.71
C GLY A 90 -10.16 -16.67 6.37
N LEU A 91 -9.27 -16.77 7.39
CA LEU A 91 -7.90 -17.32 7.24
C LEU A 91 -7.84 -18.83 6.98
N ASP A 92 -8.97 -19.53 7.00
CA ASP A 92 -9.09 -20.97 6.75
C ASP A 92 -8.97 -21.36 5.28
N ARG A 93 -8.99 -20.40 4.39
CA ARG A 93 -8.94 -20.60 2.93
C ARG A 93 -8.13 -19.51 2.23
N ILE A 94 -7.78 -19.79 0.99
CA ILE A 94 -7.16 -18.81 0.10
C ILE A 94 -8.00 -18.69 -1.17
N TYR A 95 -8.35 -17.47 -1.51
CA TYR A 95 -9.01 -17.14 -2.75
C TYR A 95 -8.31 -15.97 -3.44
N PRO A 96 -7.99 -16.10 -4.73
CA PRO A 96 -8.14 -17.29 -5.57
C PRO A 96 -7.20 -18.44 -5.13
N SER A 97 -7.64 -19.69 -5.31
CA SER A 97 -6.85 -20.87 -4.91
C SER A 97 -5.49 -20.98 -5.62
N LEU A 98 -5.39 -20.43 -6.82
CA LEU A 98 -4.13 -20.32 -7.60
C LEU A 98 -3.05 -19.48 -6.89
N HIS A 99 -3.42 -18.62 -5.96
CA HIS A 99 -2.50 -17.77 -5.20
C HIS A 99 -2.00 -18.44 -3.91
N ARG A 100 -2.41 -19.70 -3.64
CA ARG A 100 -2.06 -20.42 -2.41
C ARG A 100 -0.55 -20.50 -2.15
N LYS A 101 0.24 -20.79 -3.18
CA LYS A 101 1.71 -20.84 -3.05
C LYS A 101 2.26 -19.49 -2.58
N THR A 102 1.89 -18.40 -3.26
CA THR A 102 2.30 -17.05 -2.90
C THR A 102 1.87 -16.70 -1.47
N ALA A 103 0.62 -17.01 -1.10
CA ALA A 103 0.12 -16.78 0.26
C ALA A 103 0.93 -17.51 1.34
N ILE A 104 1.39 -18.74 1.07
CA ILE A 104 2.27 -19.49 1.98
C ILE A 104 3.64 -18.83 2.08
N ASP A 105 4.22 -18.41 0.94
CA ASP A 105 5.53 -17.75 0.92
C ASP A 105 5.48 -16.42 1.69
N MET A 106 4.39 -15.67 1.60
CA MET A 106 4.17 -14.43 2.35
C MET A 106 4.23 -14.63 3.87
N LEU A 107 3.83 -15.79 4.41
CA LEU A 107 3.86 -16.04 5.85
C LEU A 107 5.27 -16.02 6.46
N ARG A 108 6.32 -16.12 5.65
CA ARG A 108 7.70 -16.18 6.12
C ARG A 108 8.25 -14.82 6.51
N GLN A 109 7.90 -13.77 5.76
CA GLN A 109 8.40 -12.40 5.94
C GLN A 109 7.31 -11.34 5.98
N GLY A 110 6.09 -11.70 5.61
CA GLY A 110 4.92 -10.84 5.55
C GLY A 110 3.76 -11.44 6.35
N GLY A 111 2.60 -11.60 5.70
CA GLY A 111 1.46 -12.23 6.33
C GLY A 111 0.14 -12.09 5.59
N LEU A 112 -0.90 -12.60 6.21
CA LEU A 112 -2.28 -12.52 5.76
C LEU A 112 -3.12 -11.87 6.86
N LEU A 113 -3.93 -10.90 6.48
CA LEU A 113 -4.78 -10.11 7.37
C LEU A 113 -6.23 -10.15 6.90
N THR A 114 -7.16 -10.25 7.83
CA THR A 114 -8.60 -10.15 7.52
C THR A 114 -9.40 -9.68 8.73
N GLU A 115 -10.55 -9.06 8.47
CA GLU A 115 -11.57 -8.81 9.49
C GLU A 115 -12.61 -9.92 9.59
N PHE A 116 -12.61 -10.84 8.64
CA PHE A 116 -13.64 -11.88 8.53
C PHE A 116 -13.27 -13.10 9.37
N PRO A 117 -14.22 -13.63 10.17
CA PRO A 117 -13.99 -14.85 10.94
C PRO A 117 -13.80 -16.07 10.05
N VAL A 118 -13.24 -17.12 10.65
CA VAL A 118 -13.11 -18.45 10.04
C VAL A 118 -14.49 -18.93 9.55
N GLY A 119 -14.52 -19.54 8.35
CA GLY A 119 -15.74 -20.00 7.70
C GLY A 119 -16.36 -18.97 6.74
N THR A 120 -15.97 -17.69 6.79
CA THR A 120 -16.45 -16.70 5.83
C THR A 120 -15.94 -17.00 4.43
N THR A 121 -16.86 -17.07 3.47
CA THR A 121 -16.55 -17.29 2.04
C THR A 121 -16.30 -15.98 1.31
N PRO A 122 -15.52 -16.01 0.21
CA PRO A 122 -15.37 -14.84 -0.64
C PRO A 122 -16.72 -14.39 -1.22
N ASP A 123 -17.02 -13.11 -1.09
CA ASP A 123 -18.24 -12.48 -1.61
C ASP A 123 -17.91 -11.10 -2.17
N LYS A 124 -18.75 -10.64 -3.13
CA LYS A 124 -18.54 -9.35 -3.79
C LYS A 124 -18.50 -8.17 -2.79
N HIS A 125 -19.39 -8.18 -1.81
CA HIS A 125 -19.45 -7.12 -0.79
C HIS A 125 -18.21 -7.14 0.11
N ASN A 126 -17.71 -8.33 0.46
CA ASN A 126 -16.50 -8.47 1.26
C ASN A 126 -15.27 -7.90 0.56
N PHE A 127 -15.17 -8.05 -0.78
CA PHE A 127 -14.07 -7.44 -1.54
C PHE A 127 -14.10 -5.91 -1.48
N ILE A 128 -15.30 -5.31 -1.56
CA ILE A 128 -15.45 -3.85 -1.48
C ILE A 128 -15.14 -3.38 -0.05
N SER A 129 -15.73 -4.03 0.94
CA SER A 129 -15.52 -3.72 2.36
C SER A 129 -14.05 -3.82 2.76
N ARG A 130 -13.34 -4.87 2.33
CA ARG A 130 -11.94 -5.08 2.60
C ARG A 130 -11.04 -3.95 2.10
N ASN A 131 -11.38 -3.30 0.99
CA ASN A 131 -10.52 -2.25 0.39
C ASN A 131 -10.29 -1.08 1.36
N ARG A 132 -11.20 -0.80 2.29
CA ARG A 132 -11.01 0.22 3.32
C ARG A 132 -9.84 -0.12 4.25
N ILE A 133 -9.61 -1.41 4.50
CA ILE A 133 -8.48 -1.86 5.32
C ILE A 133 -7.17 -1.69 4.53
N VAL A 134 -7.18 -2.03 3.22
CA VAL A 134 -6.01 -1.84 2.35
C VAL A 134 -5.61 -0.37 2.31
N ALA A 135 -6.56 0.52 2.05
CA ALA A 135 -6.30 1.96 2.00
C ALA A 135 -5.89 2.52 3.37
N GLY A 136 -6.66 2.20 4.43
CA GLY A 136 -6.49 2.83 5.74
C GLY A 136 -5.26 2.40 6.52
N MET A 137 -4.66 1.24 6.22
CA MET A 137 -3.45 0.80 6.92
C MET A 137 -2.14 1.29 6.28
N CYS A 138 -2.21 1.97 5.14
CA CYS A 138 -1.05 2.42 4.38
C CYS A 138 -0.88 3.94 4.45
N ASP A 139 0.36 4.41 4.28
CA ASP A 139 0.68 5.82 4.11
C ASP A 139 0.39 6.26 2.68
N ALA A 140 0.72 5.40 1.71
CA ALA A 140 0.58 5.67 0.29
C ALA A 140 -0.22 4.56 -0.42
N THR A 141 -1.12 4.96 -1.31
CA THR A 141 -1.84 4.08 -2.24
C THR A 141 -1.32 4.27 -3.65
N ILE A 142 -0.84 3.20 -4.28
CA ILE A 142 -0.27 3.20 -5.62
C ILE A 142 -1.19 2.44 -6.57
N VAL A 143 -1.77 3.14 -7.54
CA VAL A 143 -2.59 2.53 -8.60
C VAL A 143 -1.73 2.29 -9.83
N VAL A 144 -1.46 1.01 -10.13
CA VAL A 144 -0.56 0.62 -11.23
C VAL A 144 -1.27 0.64 -12.58
N GLU A 145 -2.43 0.02 -12.65
CA GLU A 145 -3.31 0.00 -13.82
C GLU A 145 -4.77 -0.03 -13.39
N SER A 146 -5.63 0.71 -14.07
CA SER A 146 -7.07 0.69 -13.84
C SER A 146 -7.84 1.05 -15.09
N ALA A 147 -8.91 0.31 -15.38
CA ALA A 147 -9.92 0.77 -16.32
C ALA A 147 -10.68 1.98 -15.72
N ALA A 148 -11.42 2.71 -16.56
CA ALA A 148 -12.22 3.88 -16.16
C ALA A 148 -13.26 3.59 -15.06
N LYS A 149 -13.62 2.33 -14.85
CA LYS A 149 -14.49 1.83 -13.77
C LYS A 149 -13.87 0.58 -13.18
N GLY A 150 -12.90 0.75 -12.27
CA GLY A 150 -12.17 -0.34 -11.64
C GLY A 150 -12.29 -0.32 -10.11
N GLY A 151 -12.18 -1.50 -9.48
CA GLY A 151 -12.18 -1.61 -8.02
C GLY A 151 -11.01 -0.91 -7.34
N SER A 152 -9.90 -0.73 -8.03
CA SER A 152 -8.73 0.03 -7.56
C SER A 152 -9.03 1.53 -7.41
N LEU A 153 -9.95 2.08 -8.20
CA LEU A 153 -10.39 3.48 -8.05
C LEU A 153 -11.14 3.68 -6.73
N ILE A 154 -11.92 2.67 -6.28
CA ILE A 154 -12.57 2.70 -4.96
C ILE A 154 -11.53 2.73 -3.84
N THR A 155 -10.42 2.00 -3.99
CA THR A 155 -9.33 2.03 -3.01
C THR A 155 -8.65 3.39 -2.98
N ALA A 156 -8.45 4.03 -4.14
CA ALA A 156 -7.90 5.39 -4.24
C ALA A 156 -8.84 6.43 -3.59
N GLU A 157 -10.15 6.35 -3.83
CA GLU A 157 -11.14 7.22 -3.20
C GLU A 157 -11.20 7.04 -1.68
N LEU A 158 -11.05 5.80 -1.19
CA LEU A 158 -10.97 5.53 0.25
C LEU A 158 -9.68 6.09 0.85
N ALA A 159 -8.53 5.98 0.16
CA ALA A 159 -7.27 6.57 0.61
C ALA A 159 -7.40 8.10 0.73
N GLU A 160 -7.96 8.77 -0.28
CA GLU A 160 -8.26 10.20 -0.25
C GLU A 160 -9.14 10.57 0.95
N SER A 161 -10.21 9.80 1.20
CA SER A 161 -11.12 10.06 2.34
C SER A 161 -10.46 9.88 3.71
N TYR A 162 -9.38 9.11 3.79
CA TYR A 162 -8.58 8.90 4.99
C TYR A 162 -7.36 9.82 5.05
N HIS A 163 -7.25 10.79 4.15
CA HIS A 163 -6.11 11.71 4.05
C HIS A 163 -4.78 10.97 3.88
N ARG A 164 -4.80 9.90 3.08
CA ARG A 164 -3.59 9.15 2.68
C ARG A 164 -3.22 9.54 1.26
N ASP A 165 -1.91 9.61 1.01
CA ASP A 165 -1.40 9.96 -0.30
C ASP A 165 -1.77 8.91 -1.35
N CYS A 166 -2.14 9.37 -2.53
CA CYS A 166 -2.47 8.52 -3.66
C CYS A 166 -1.58 8.85 -4.85
N PHE A 167 -1.07 7.81 -5.48
CA PHE A 167 -0.20 7.86 -6.64
C PHE A 167 -0.74 6.98 -7.75
N ALA A 168 -0.47 7.35 -8.99
CA ALA A 168 -0.86 6.54 -10.13
C ALA A 168 0.21 6.54 -11.22
N PHE A 169 0.48 5.36 -11.78
CA PHE A 169 1.33 5.26 -12.96
C PHE A 169 0.56 5.70 -14.19
N PRO A 170 1.12 6.60 -15.02
CA PRO A 170 0.49 7.00 -16.26
C PRO A 170 0.60 5.88 -17.30
N GLY A 171 -0.24 5.95 -18.33
CA GLY A 171 -0.13 5.07 -19.46
C GLY A 171 -0.71 5.73 -20.72
N ARG A 172 -0.74 5.00 -21.83
CA ARG A 172 -1.22 5.54 -23.09
C ARG A 172 -2.71 5.85 -23.01
N VAL A 173 -3.13 6.96 -23.58
CA VAL A 173 -4.54 7.40 -23.57
C VAL A 173 -5.50 6.41 -24.27
N THR A 174 -4.97 5.59 -25.18
CA THR A 174 -5.71 4.56 -25.91
C THR A 174 -5.88 3.26 -25.14
N ASP A 175 -5.04 3.03 -24.12
CA ASP A 175 -5.01 1.74 -23.43
C ASP A 175 -6.11 1.68 -22.37
N GLU A 176 -6.89 0.60 -22.39
CA GLU A 176 -8.08 0.41 -21.55
C GLU A 176 -7.75 0.51 -20.06
N TYR A 177 -6.64 -0.12 -19.62
CA TYR A 177 -6.25 -0.15 -18.21
C TYR A 177 -5.38 1.02 -17.77
N SER A 178 -5.11 1.98 -18.65
CA SER A 178 -4.48 3.27 -18.32
C SER A 178 -5.49 4.37 -18.05
N LYS A 179 -6.73 4.21 -18.52
CA LYS A 179 -7.77 5.24 -18.43
C LYS A 179 -8.06 5.68 -17.01
N GLY A 180 -8.18 4.74 -16.08
CA GLY A 180 -8.47 5.06 -14.68
C GLY A 180 -7.32 5.79 -13.99
N CYS A 181 -6.07 5.35 -14.22
CA CYS A 181 -4.88 6.02 -13.68
C CYS A 181 -4.74 7.44 -14.24
N ASN A 182 -4.85 7.60 -15.57
CA ASN A 182 -4.79 8.91 -16.22
C ASN A 182 -5.91 9.84 -15.74
N GLN A 183 -7.09 9.30 -15.42
CA GLN A 183 -8.21 10.06 -14.86
C GLN A 183 -7.90 10.53 -13.43
N LEU A 184 -7.37 9.67 -12.56
CA LEU A 184 -6.96 10.05 -11.22
C LEU A 184 -5.93 11.18 -11.24
N ILE A 185 -4.92 11.09 -12.13
CA ILE A 185 -3.89 12.12 -12.29
C ILE A 185 -4.50 13.42 -12.80
N ARG A 186 -5.31 13.36 -13.86
CA ARG A 186 -5.96 14.53 -14.46
C ARG A 186 -6.83 15.27 -13.44
N ASP A 187 -7.58 14.53 -12.63
CA ASP A 187 -8.52 15.06 -11.66
C ASP A 187 -7.84 15.44 -10.32
N SER A 188 -6.49 15.38 -10.27
CA SER A 188 -5.66 15.68 -9.08
C SER A 188 -6.01 14.82 -7.85
N LYS A 189 -6.56 13.61 -8.07
CA LYS A 189 -6.86 12.62 -7.04
C LYS A 189 -5.68 11.69 -6.74
N ALA A 190 -4.70 11.66 -7.64
CA ALA A 190 -3.45 10.96 -7.46
C ALA A 190 -2.30 11.77 -8.06
N SER A 191 -1.17 11.79 -7.39
CA SER A 191 0.08 12.30 -7.94
C SER A 191 0.60 11.34 -9.02
N LEU A 192 1.18 11.89 -10.08
CA LEU A 192 1.83 11.10 -11.10
C LEU A 192 3.08 10.42 -10.51
N LEU A 193 3.23 9.11 -10.77
CA LEU A 193 4.35 8.31 -10.32
C LEU A 193 5.08 7.71 -11.52
N LEU A 194 6.39 7.90 -11.61
CA LEU A 194 7.23 7.35 -12.66
C LEU A 194 8.25 6.34 -12.13
N SER A 195 8.71 6.55 -10.88
CA SER A 195 9.79 5.78 -10.26
C SER A 195 9.56 5.58 -8.76
N ALA A 196 10.37 4.72 -8.13
CA ALA A 196 10.38 4.61 -6.67
C ALA A 196 10.97 5.86 -6.00
N GLU A 197 11.88 6.56 -6.69
CA GLU A 197 12.46 7.82 -6.21
C GLU A 197 11.38 8.87 -6.01
N ASP A 198 10.45 9.02 -6.99
CA ASP A 198 9.32 9.95 -6.87
C ASP A 198 8.47 9.67 -5.62
N LEU A 199 8.23 8.38 -5.31
CA LEU A 199 7.48 8.01 -4.11
C LEU A 199 8.25 8.36 -2.84
N VAL A 200 9.52 7.97 -2.77
CA VAL A 200 10.38 8.18 -1.60
C VAL A 200 10.54 9.67 -1.31
N GLU A 201 10.73 10.49 -2.35
CA GLU A 201 10.83 11.95 -2.23
C GLU A 201 9.49 12.56 -1.78
N ALA A 202 8.39 12.23 -2.45
CA ALA A 202 7.07 12.76 -2.13
C ALA A 202 6.61 12.43 -0.71
N MET A 203 6.96 11.22 -0.23
CA MET A 203 6.61 10.75 1.11
C MET A 203 7.63 11.15 2.19
N GLY A 204 8.76 11.74 1.81
CA GLY A 204 9.85 12.03 2.74
C GLY A 204 10.49 10.78 3.36
N TRP A 205 10.49 9.64 2.64
CA TRP A 205 11.04 8.36 3.12
C TRP A 205 12.54 8.21 2.83
N THR A 206 13.25 9.30 2.73
CA THR A 206 14.69 9.27 2.50
C THR A 206 15.40 8.51 3.62
N LEU A 207 16.45 7.76 3.25
CA LEU A 207 17.37 7.13 4.18
C LEU A 207 18.26 8.20 4.86
N ASP A 208 17.68 9.19 5.51
CA ASP A 208 18.43 10.02 6.45
C ASP A 208 18.75 9.17 7.67
N SER A 209 19.84 8.43 7.53
CA SER A 209 20.51 7.65 8.56
C SER A 209 21.20 8.54 9.59
N HIS A 210 20.67 9.71 9.86
CA HIS A 210 21.04 10.47 11.03
C HIS A 210 19.76 10.96 11.72
N PRO A 211 19.50 10.50 12.97
CA PRO A 211 18.60 11.27 13.80
C PRO A 211 19.18 12.68 13.81
N ALA A 212 18.42 13.66 13.31
CA ALA A 212 18.77 15.05 13.49
C ALA A 212 19.12 15.19 14.98
N LYS A 213 20.38 15.52 15.27
CA LYS A 213 20.73 16.03 16.58
C LYS A 213 19.82 17.22 16.77
N VAL A 214 18.77 17.04 17.57
CA VAL A 214 18.03 18.15 18.14
C VAL A 214 19.04 18.87 19.02
N GLU A 215 19.85 19.73 18.41
CA GLU A 215 20.60 20.72 19.16
C GLU A 215 19.55 21.59 19.83
N ASN A 216 19.54 21.51 21.14
CA ASN A 216 18.70 22.32 22.02
C ASN A 216 18.87 23.80 21.68
N VAL A 217 18.11 24.33 20.74
CA VAL A 217 18.00 25.77 20.45
C VAL A 217 17.19 26.50 21.53
N GLN A 218 16.77 25.79 22.57
CA GLN A 218 15.97 26.34 23.67
C GLN A 218 16.78 26.93 24.83
N ARG A 219 18.09 27.15 24.70
CA ARG A 219 18.94 27.68 25.79
C ARG A 219 19.28 29.16 25.72
N SER A 220 18.85 29.93 24.74
CA SER A 220 19.23 31.35 24.62
C SER A 220 18.10 32.36 24.86
N LEU A 221 16.86 31.95 25.15
CA LEU A 221 15.75 32.90 25.29
C LEU A 221 15.46 33.35 26.73
N PHE A 222 16.13 32.82 27.75
CA PHE A 222 15.89 33.14 29.15
C PHE A 222 17.07 33.72 29.92
N LEU A 223 18.14 34.19 29.27
CA LEU A 223 19.34 34.70 29.96
C LEU A 223 19.54 36.22 29.81
N GLU A 224 18.60 36.98 29.25
CA GLU A 224 18.70 38.44 29.09
C GLU A 224 17.70 39.27 29.93
N LEU A 225 17.08 38.68 30.95
CA LEU A 225 16.10 39.42 31.79
C LEU A 225 16.47 39.49 33.27
N THR A 226 17.77 39.39 33.63
CA THR A 226 18.18 39.64 34.99
C THR A 226 19.52 40.42 35.01
N GLU A 227 19.43 41.71 34.68
CA GLU A 227 20.36 42.77 35.12
C GLU A 227 19.67 44.11 34.89
N GLU A 228 18.91 44.58 35.93
CA GLU A 228 18.81 45.98 36.41
C GLU A 228 18.04 45.98 37.74
#